data_cf22fb36f05c8b773f54a2715b1f52cf
#
_entry.id   cf22fb36f05c8b773f54a2715b1f52cf
#
_cell.length_a   1.000
_cell.length_b   1.000
_cell.length_c   1.000
_cell.angle_alpha   90.00
_cell.angle_beta   90.00
_cell.angle_gamma   90.00
#
_symmetry.space_group_name_H-M   'P 1'
#
loop_
_entity.id
_entity.type
_entity.pdbx_description
1 polymer ?
#
loop_
_entity_poly.entity_id
_entity_poly.type
_entity_poly.pdbx_seq_one_letter_code
_entity_poly.pdbx_strand_id
1 'polypeptide(L)'
;MKITAKLTFTLLLILFITHGAAEERPIRIKAVGDIMLGSYHPEGFLRPDEKGSILNYIRPVTQDADITLGNLEGTLCDSGLTDKCEPDSLDCYVFRMPEIYGKDLKSAGFDFLSMANNHIGDFGSECVTKTEETLDINDIGWSGRPGTYGSKTIRGVDIAFIAFHSGGYCNSSLDMETAESLVSNLALDHDIVLVSVHGGAEGLAAMHLPDSTEYYMGED
;
A
#
# COMPACT_ATOMS: atom_id res chain seq x y z
N MET A 1 1.99 87.16 15.55
CA MET A 1 2.62 85.89 15.84
C MET A 1 1.49 84.81 15.62
N LYS A 2 1.54 84.14 14.45
CA LYS A 2 0.49 83.09 14.12
C LYS A 2 1.10 81.76 14.38
N ILE A 3 0.54 81.02 15.29
CA ILE A 3 0.92 79.63 15.62
C ILE A 3 0.05 78.72 14.77
N THR A 4 0.63 78.04 13.80
CA THR A 4 0.00 77.01 12.98
C THR A 4 0.21 75.65 13.65
N ALA A 5 -0.83 75.08 14.21
CA ALA A 5 -0.83 73.71 14.71
C ALA A 5 -0.90 72.74 13.53
N LYS A 6 0.11 71.87 13.37
CA LYS A 6 0.08 70.75 12.43
C LYS A 6 -0.57 69.55 13.14
N LEU A 7 -1.74 69.16 12.66
CA LEU A 7 -2.45 67.95 13.10
C LEU A 7 -1.86 66.75 12.35
N THR A 8 -1.09 65.91 13.03
CA THR A 8 -0.58 64.66 12.45
C THR A 8 -1.62 63.56 12.67
N PHE A 9 -2.23 63.10 11.58
CA PHE A 9 -3.19 62.00 11.58
C PHE A 9 -2.42 60.69 11.47
N THR A 10 -2.29 59.94 12.56
CA THR A 10 -1.70 58.58 12.56
C THR A 10 -2.79 57.57 12.21
N LEU A 11 -2.74 57.03 11.00
CA LEU A 11 -3.64 56.00 10.53
C LEU A 11 -3.18 54.66 11.11
N LEU A 12 -3.90 54.12 12.11
CA LEU A 12 -3.65 52.82 12.71
C LEU A 12 -4.30 51.75 11.79
N LEU A 13 -3.49 51.06 10.97
CA LEU A 13 -3.95 49.94 10.13
C LEU A 13 -4.06 48.70 11.00
N ILE A 14 -5.25 48.37 11.47
CA ILE A 14 -5.53 47.12 12.19
C ILE A 14 -5.67 46.01 11.13
N LEU A 15 -4.64 45.18 10.97
CA LEU A 15 -4.67 43.95 10.19
C LEU A 15 -5.52 42.91 10.96
N PHE A 16 -6.76 42.74 10.58
CA PHE A 16 -7.53 41.58 11.01
C PHE A 16 -6.99 40.35 10.28
N ILE A 17 -6.12 39.59 10.92
CA ILE A 17 -5.79 38.23 10.48
C ILE A 17 -6.99 37.39 10.87
N THR A 18 -7.93 37.22 9.95
CA THR A 18 -8.96 36.19 10.08
C THR A 18 -8.24 34.85 9.94
N HIS A 19 -7.91 34.23 11.05
CA HIS A 19 -7.66 32.79 11.06
C HIS A 19 -8.98 32.15 10.64
N GLY A 20 -9.13 31.89 9.35
CA GLY A 20 -10.15 30.96 8.90
C GLY A 20 -9.84 29.64 9.59
N ALA A 21 -10.71 29.19 10.50
CA ALA A 21 -10.64 27.84 11.00
C ALA A 21 -10.70 26.96 9.75
N ALA A 22 -9.59 26.28 9.44
CA ALA A 22 -9.61 25.27 8.41
C ALA A 22 -10.69 24.26 8.85
N GLU A 23 -11.70 24.08 8.03
CA GLU A 23 -12.73 23.08 8.27
C GLU A 23 -12.00 21.74 8.43
N GLU A 24 -12.05 21.14 9.62
CA GLU A 24 -11.42 19.86 9.91
C GLU A 24 -12.11 18.78 9.06
N ARG A 25 -11.63 18.61 7.86
CA ARG A 25 -12.10 17.54 6.97
C ARG A 25 -11.41 16.24 7.39
N PRO A 26 -12.18 15.19 7.74
CA PRO A 26 -11.59 13.90 8.10
C PRO A 26 -10.75 13.34 6.95
N ILE A 27 -9.67 12.63 7.31
CA ILE A 27 -8.89 11.87 6.34
C ILE A 27 -9.67 10.61 5.97
N ARG A 28 -9.93 10.46 4.69
CA ARG A 28 -10.62 9.29 4.14
C ARG A 28 -9.60 8.28 3.65
N ILE A 29 -9.63 7.09 4.24
CA ILE A 29 -8.78 5.97 3.86
C ILE A 29 -9.66 4.90 3.25
N LYS A 30 -9.25 4.35 2.11
CA LYS A 30 -9.85 3.19 1.47
C LYS A 30 -8.84 2.05 1.43
N ALA A 31 -9.31 0.87 1.77
CA ALA A 31 -8.54 -0.36 1.65
C ALA A 31 -9.27 -1.34 0.74
N VAL A 32 -8.52 -2.05 -0.07
CA VAL A 32 -8.97 -3.21 -0.83
C VAL A 32 -8.18 -4.44 -0.39
N GLY A 33 -8.68 -5.63 -0.69
CA GLY A 33 -7.97 -6.88 -0.48
C GLY A 33 -6.89 -7.13 -1.53
N ASP A 34 -6.82 -8.34 -2.01
CA ASP A 34 -5.78 -8.82 -2.91
C ASP A 34 -5.94 -8.25 -4.32
N ILE A 35 -4.84 -7.76 -4.84
CA ILE A 35 -4.72 -7.16 -6.17
C ILE A 35 -3.84 -8.09 -7.00
N MET A 36 -4.48 -8.92 -7.82
CA MET A 36 -3.83 -9.77 -8.80
C MET A 36 -4.45 -9.49 -10.17
N LEU A 37 -3.72 -8.76 -11.02
CA LEU A 37 -4.23 -8.20 -12.28
C LEU A 37 -4.01 -9.13 -13.48
N GLY A 38 -3.81 -10.39 -13.24
CA GLY A 38 -3.41 -11.40 -14.20
C GLY A 38 -1.97 -11.86 -13.97
N SER A 39 -1.54 -12.86 -14.70
CA SER A 39 -0.19 -13.40 -14.54
C SER A 39 0.39 -13.85 -15.88
N TYR A 40 1.71 -13.71 -16.04
CA TYR A 40 2.45 -14.31 -17.15
C TYR A 40 2.47 -15.83 -17.09
N HIS A 41 2.26 -16.39 -15.90
CA HIS A 41 2.29 -17.83 -15.69
C HIS A 41 1.05 -18.28 -14.91
N PRO A 42 0.33 -19.34 -15.34
CA PRO A 42 0.43 -19.96 -16.66
C PRO A 42 -0.01 -19.01 -17.79
N GLU A 43 0.38 -19.34 -19.03
CA GLU A 43 0.03 -18.54 -20.20
C GLU A 43 -1.48 -18.32 -20.34
N GLY A 44 -1.86 -17.12 -20.78
CA GLY A 44 -3.25 -16.78 -21.06
C GLY A 44 -3.99 -16.08 -19.92
N PHE A 45 -3.35 -15.86 -18.79
CA PHE A 45 -3.93 -15.12 -17.65
C PHE A 45 -3.68 -13.60 -17.68
N LEU A 46 -2.87 -13.12 -18.64
CA LEU A 46 -2.78 -11.69 -18.94
C LEU A 46 -3.80 -11.32 -20.02
N ARG A 47 -4.37 -10.13 -19.91
CA ARG A 47 -5.21 -9.60 -20.97
C ARG A 47 -4.33 -9.28 -22.20
N PRO A 48 -4.65 -9.82 -23.37
CA PRO A 48 -3.91 -9.50 -24.58
C PRO A 48 -4.20 -8.06 -25.03
N ASP A 49 -3.15 -7.31 -25.36
CA ASP A 49 -3.15 -6.04 -26.11
C ASP A 49 -4.19 -4.98 -25.69
N GLU A 50 -4.35 -4.73 -24.42
CA GLU A 50 -5.36 -3.81 -23.95
C GLU A 50 -4.91 -2.36 -24.02
N LYS A 51 -5.61 -1.60 -24.82
CA LYS A 51 -5.56 -0.15 -24.83
C LYS A 51 -6.30 0.39 -23.62
N GLY A 52 -5.58 0.65 -22.56
CA GLY A 52 -6.11 1.23 -21.33
C GLY A 52 -5.96 0.32 -20.11
N SER A 53 -5.98 0.95 -18.94
CA SER A 53 -5.85 0.25 -17.67
C SER A 53 -7.05 -0.64 -17.37
N ILE A 54 -6.80 -1.87 -16.95
CA ILE A 54 -7.83 -2.79 -16.44
C ILE A 54 -8.54 -2.22 -15.20
N LEU A 55 -7.92 -1.26 -14.51
CA LEU A 55 -8.42 -0.61 -13.31
C LEU A 55 -9.34 0.59 -13.59
N ASN A 56 -9.59 0.96 -14.87
CA ASN A 56 -10.36 2.14 -15.21
C ASN A 56 -11.75 2.20 -14.57
N TYR A 57 -12.41 1.05 -14.43
CA TYR A 57 -13.77 0.99 -13.88
C TYR A 57 -13.81 1.18 -12.36
N ILE A 58 -12.73 0.89 -11.64
CA ILE A 58 -12.67 1.07 -10.19
C ILE A 58 -12.12 2.44 -9.78
N ARG A 59 -11.48 3.18 -10.70
CA ARG A 59 -10.91 4.53 -10.44
C ARG A 59 -11.86 5.47 -9.69
N PRO A 60 -13.13 5.60 -10.08
CA PRO A 60 -14.03 6.51 -9.36
C PRO A 60 -14.21 6.15 -7.88
N VAL A 61 -13.99 4.88 -7.53
CA VAL A 61 -14.06 4.40 -6.15
C VAL A 61 -12.75 4.59 -5.43
N THR A 62 -11.64 4.15 -6.04
CA THR A 62 -10.31 4.16 -5.42
C THR A 62 -9.73 5.58 -5.30
N GLN A 63 -10.00 6.46 -6.26
CA GLN A 63 -9.55 7.86 -6.21
C GLN A 63 -10.40 8.77 -5.29
N ASP A 64 -11.59 8.32 -4.86
CA ASP A 64 -12.42 9.07 -3.92
C ASP A 64 -11.97 8.81 -2.46
N ALA A 65 -10.69 9.01 -2.19
CA ALA A 65 -10.07 8.92 -0.87
C ALA A 65 -8.85 9.85 -0.79
N ASP A 66 -8.37 10.11 0.41
CA ASP A 66 -7.11 10.80 0.64
C ASP A 66 -5.93 9.81 0.59
N ILE A 67 -6.19 8.54 0.94
CA ILE A 67 -5.27 7.40 0.82
C ILE A 67 -6.06 6.18 0.35
N THR A 68 -5.49 5.46 -0.61
CA THR A 68 -5.98 4.15 -1.04
C THR A 68 -4.86 3.13 -0.95
N LEU A 69 -5.14 2.00 -0.30
CA LEU A 69 -4.19 0.91 -0.08
C LEU A 69 -4.77 -0.45 -0.44
N GLY A 70 -3.90 -1.43 -0.67
CA GLY A 70 -4.27 -2.82 -0.94
C GLY A 70 -3.10 -3.78 -0.81
N ASN A 71 -3.34 -5.06 -0.99
CA ASN A 71 -2.31 -6.09 -1.05
C ASN A 71 -1.97 -6.40 -2.51
N LEU A 72 -0.72 -6.15 -2.94
CA LEU A 72 -0.22 -6.52 -4.26
C LEU A 72 0.21 -7.98 -4.22
N GLU A 73 -0.69 -8.87 -4.60
CA GLU A 73 -0.46 -10.30 -4.53
C GLU A 73 0.28 -10.81 -5.76
N GLY A 74 1.58 -11.01 -5.60
CA GLY A 74 2.53 -11.35 -6.65
C GLY A 74 3.55 -10.25 -6.93
N THR A 75 4.34 -10.44 -7.98
CA THR A 75 5.43 -9.54 -8.36
C THR A 75 5.11 -8.73 -9.61
N LEU A 76 5.64 -7.51 -9.69
CA LEU A 76 5.73 -6.70 -10.91
C LEU A 76 7.12 -6.91 -11.54
N CYS A 77 7.21 -7.84 -12.50
CA CYS A 77 8.48 -8.26 -13.06
C CYS A 77 8.28 -8.85 -14.46
N ASP A 78 8.89 -8.25 -15.48
CA ASP A 78 8.70 -8.66 -16.88
C ASP A 78 9.43 -9.96 -17.22
N SER A 79 10.42 -10.37 -16.42
CA SER A 79 11.18 -11.60 -16.57
C SER A 79 11.36 -12.30 -15.22
N GLY A 80 11.70 -13.57 -15.25
CA GLY A 80 11.97 -14.36 -14.04
C GLY A 80 11.57 -15.80 -14.22
N LEU A 81 12.27 -16.68 -13.52
CA LEU A 81 11.98 -18.10 -13.46
C LEU A 81 11.45 -18.43 -12.06
N THR A 82 10.63 -19.43 -11.98
CA THR A 82 10.13 -19.98 -10.72
C THR A 82 10.43 -21.46 -10.62
N ASP A 83 10.73 -21.91 -9.43
CA ASP A 83 10.86 -23.32 -9.07
C ASP A 83 9.82 -23.75 -8.01
N LYS A 84 8.91 -22.82 -7.68
CA LYS A 84 7.87 -23.06 -6.67
C LYS A 84 6.88 -24.16 -7.08
N CYS A 85 6.54 -24.23 -8.37
CA CYS A 85 5.59 -25.22 -8.88
C CYS A 85 6.28 -26.27 -9.72
N GLU A 86 5.99 -27.54 -9.44
CA GLU A 86 6.35 -28.65 -10.38
C GLU A 86 5.60 -28.46 -11.70
N PRO A 87 6.22 -28.86 -12.85
CA PRO A 87 5.66 -28.60 -14.17
C PRO A 87 4.24 -29.08 -14.42
N ASP A 88 3.81 -30.15 -13.73
CA ASP A 88 2.50 -30.77 -13.90
C ASP A 88 1.56 -30.57 -12.68
N SER A 89 1.92 -29.66 -11.79
CA SER A 89 1.10 -29.37 -10.60
C SER A 89 -0.20 -28.66 -10.99
N LEU A 90 -1.34 -29.20 -10.58
CA LEU A 90 -2.67 -28.62 -10.83
C LEU A 90 -3.10 -27.64 -9.73
N ASP A 91 -2.48 -27.71 -8.56
CA ASP A 91 -2.86 -26.98 -7.35
C ASP A 91 -1.77 -26.03 -6.85
N CYS A 92 -0.87 -25.61 -7.74
CA CYS A 92 0.18 -24.67 -7.42
C CYS A 92 0.05 -23.40 -8.26
N TYR A 93 0.06 -22.25 -7.59
CA TYR A 93 -0.13 -20.95 -8.21
C TYR A 93 1.11 -20.09 -8.01
N VAL A 94 1.49 -19.35 -9.06
CA VAL A 94 2.55 -18.36 -9.06
C VAL A 94 2.10 -17.12 -9.83
N PHE A 95 2.37 -15.94 -9.28
CA PHE A 95 1.84 -14.69 -9.82
C PHE A 95 2.97 -13.74 -10.20
N ARG A 96 3.06 -13.42 -11.49
CA ARG A 96 3.99 -12.47 -12.06
C ARG A 96 3.29 -11.57 -13.07
N MET A 97 3.16 -10.31 -12.72
CA MET A 97 2.49 -9.28 -13.50
C MET A 97 3.49 -8.40 -14.24
N PRO A 98 3.11 -7.79 -15.37
CA PRO A 98 3.96 -6.82 -16.07
C PRO A 98 4.34 -5.61 -15.22
N GLU A 99 5.59 -5.15 -15.30
CA GLU A 99 6.07 -3.93 -14.62
C GLU A 99 5.24 -2.70 -14.98
N ILE A 100 4.72 -2.63 -16.21
CA ILE A 100 3.89 -1.51 -16.67
C ILE A 100 2.63 -1.30 -15.81
N TYR A 101 2.15 -2.34 -15.12
CA TYR A 101 0.98 -2.25 -14.24
C TYR A 101 1.22 -1.36 -13.02
N GLY A 102 2.47 -1.05 -12.65
CA GLY A 102 2.78 -0.01 -11.67
C GLY A 102 2.15 1.34 -12.00
N LYS A 103 2.18 1.73 -13.29
CA LYS A 103 1.51 2.96 -13.77
C LYS A 103 -0.01 2.88 -13.67
N ASP A 104 -0.57 1.70 -13.92
CA ASP A 104 -2.02 1.49 -13.83
C ASP A 104 -2.50 1.57 -12.38
N LEU A 105 -1.75 0.98 -11.45
CA LEU A 105 -1.99 1.06 -10.00
C LEU A 105 -1.93 2.51 -9.51
N LYS A 106 -0.88 3.27 -9.87
CA LYS A 106 -0.82 4.70 -9.54
C LYS A 106 -1.96 5.49 -10.14
N SER A 107 -2.25 5.25 -11.41
CA SER A 107 -3.38 5.86 -12.12
C SER A 107 -4.73 5.54 -11.50
N ALA A 108 -4.87 4.37 -10.89
CA ALA A 108 -6.07 3.97 -10.16
C ALA A 108 -6.17 4.62 -8.77
N GLY A 109 -5.13 5.32 -8.33
CA GLY A 109 -5.14 6.09 -7.09
C GLY A 109 -4.58 5.34 -5.88
N PHE A 110 -3.84 4.24 -6.09
CA PHE A 110 -3.16 3.57 -4.99
C PHE A 110 -1.98 4.39 -4.48
N ASP A 111 -1.95 4.59 -3.17
CA ASP A 111 -0.92 5.32 -2.44
C ASP A 111 0.04 4.38 -1.71
N PHE A 112 -0.48 3.26 -1.18
CA PHE A 112 0.29 2.24 -0.49
C PHE A 112 -0.09 0.85 -0.96
N LEU A 113 0.92 -0.04 -1.11
CA LEU A 113 0.72 -1.44 -1.44
C LEU A 113 1.51 -2.34 -0.48
N SER A 114 0.80 -3.32 0.09
CA SER A 114 1.44 -4.43 0.78
C SER A 114 2.13 -5.32 -0.25
N MET A 115 3.38 -5.65 0.02
CA MET A 115 4.14 -6.71 -0.63
C MET A 115 4.34 -7.90 0.32
N ALA A 116 3.71 -7.87 1.50
CA ALA A 116 3.82 -8.94 2.50
C ALA A 116 2.71 -9.97 2.25
N ASN A 117 3.00 -10.98 1.42
CA ASN A 117 2.09 -12.07 1.09
C ASN A 117 2.86 -13.32 0.64
N ASN A 118 2.14 -14.43 0.45
CA ASN A 118 2.70 -15.74 0.08
C ASN A 118 3.15 -15.83 -1.40
N HIS A 119 2.85 -14.83 -2.23
CA HIS A 119 3.20 -14.80 -3.65
C HIS A 119 4.34 -13.84 -4.01
N ILE A 120 4.78 -12.99 -3.08
CA ILE A 120 5.85 -12.02 -3.36
C ILE A 120 7.18 -12.70 -3.72
N GLY A 121 7.43 -13.89 -3.19
CA GLY A 121 8.63 -14.67 -3.45
C GLY A 121 8.57 -15.62 -4.65
N ASP A 122 7.45 -15.70 -5.36
CA ASP A 122 7.21 -16.71 -6.39
C ASP A 122 8.26 -16.76 -7.51
N PHE A 123 8.89 -15.64 -7.82
CA PHE A 123 9.93 -15.51 -8.85
C PHE A 123 11.28 -15.02 -8.29
N GLY A 124 11.51 -15.29 -6.99
CA GLY A 124 12.76 -15.02 -6.31
C GLY A 124 13.02 -13.55 -5.99
N SER A 125 14.14 -13.31 -5.33
CA SER A 125 14.48 -11.99 -4.78
C SER A 125 14.71 -10.91 -5.84
N GLU A 126 15.07 -11.28 -7.06
CA GLU A 126 15.25 -10.33 -8.16
C GLU A 126 13.90 -9.68 -8.55
N CYS A 127 12.83 -10.48 -8.67
CA CYS A 127 11.50 -9.97 -8.95
C CYS A 127 10.91 -9.19 -7.76
N VAL A 128 11.25 -9.54 -6.52
CA VAL A 128 10.91 -8.71 -5.34
C VAL A 128 11.53 -7.32 -5.48
N THR A 129 12.84 -7.25 -5.75
CA THR A 129 13.55 -5.97 -5.93
C THR A 129 12.96 -5.17 -7.11
N LYS A 130 12.65 -5.84 -8.21
CA LYS A 130 12.06 -5.21 -9.39
C LYS A 130 10.66 -4.63 -9.09
N THR A 131 9.89 -5.31 -8.25
CA THR A 131 8.59 -4.80 -7.77
C THR A 131 8.76 -3.53 -6.93
N GLU A 132 9.70 -3.53 -5.99
CA GLU A 132 10.03 -2.36 -5.16
C GLU A 132 10.42 -1.16 -6.03
N GLU A 133 11.37 -1.35 -6.98
CA GLU A 133 11.78 -0.31 -7.93
C GLU A 133 10.60 0.22 -8.76
N THR A 134 9.70 -0.67 -9.18
CA THR A 134 8.52 -0.29 -9.97
C THR A 134 7.55 0.56 -9.15
N LEU A 135 7.34 0.22 -7.88
CA LEU A 135 6.48 1.00 -6.98
C LEU A 135 7.10 2.36 -6.67
N ASP A 136 8.41 2.41 -6.40
CA ASP A 136 9.16 3.66 -6.15
C ASP A 136 9.10 4.61 -7.36
N ILE A 137 9.35 4.11 -8.57
CA ILE A 137 9.29 4.91 -9.82
C ILE A 137 7.88 5.51 -10.02
N ASN A 138 6.85 4.81 -9.57
CA ASN A 138 5.46 5.26 -9.69
C ASN A 138 4.96 6.03 -8.45
N ASP A 139 5.82 6.37 -7.50
CA ASP A 139 5.45 7.10 -6.27
C ASP A 139 4.30 6.40 -5.51
N ILE A 140 4.41 5.08 -5.34
CA ILE A 140 3.53 4.26 -4.52
C ILE A 140 4.35 3.77 -3.33
N GLY A 141 3.94 4.12 -2.11
CA GLY A 141 4.54 3.61 -0.90
C GLY A 141 4.28 2.11 -0.76
N TRP A 142 5.22 1.39 -0.19
CA TRP A 142 5.09 -0.04 0.00
C TRP A 142 5.72 -0.51 1.31
N SER A 143 5.32 -1.72 1.73
CA SER A 143 5.91 -2.45 2.83
C SER A 143 5.85 -3.95 2.54
N GLY A 144 6.90 -4.64 2.85
CA GLY A 144 7.01 -6.08 2.65
C GLY A 144 8.26 -6.63 3.33
N ARG A 145 9.46 -6.39 2.79
CA ARG A 145 10.71 -6.89 3.38
C ARG A 145 10.86 -6.51 4.85
N PRO A 146 11.61 -7.30 5.63
CA PRO A 146 11.85 -7.02 7.04
C PRO A 146 12.34 -5.60 7.30
N GLY A 147 11.64 -4.88 8.18
CA GLY A 147 11.94 -3.50 8.56
C GLY A 147 11.47 -2.42 7.58
N THR A 148 10.82 -2.76 6.46
CA THR A 148 10.31 -1.77 5.50
C THR A 148 8.93 -1.27 5.87
N TYR A 149 8.69 0.02 5.59
CA TYR A 149 7.40 0.68 5.71
C TYR A 149 7.30 1.83 4.71
N GLY A 150 6.07 2.19 4.32
CA GLY A 150 5.80 3.40 3.57
C GLY A 150 5.32 4.53 4.48
N SER A 151 5.47 5.79 4.06
CA SER A 151 4.91 6.93 4.80
C SER A 151 4.44 8.03 3.84
N LYS A 152 3.44 8.81 4.31
CA LYS A 152 2.90 9.95 3.56
C LYS A 152 2.28 10.96 4.51
N THR A 153 2.51 12.25 4.25
CA THR A 153 1.85 13.34 4.97
C THR A 153 0.62 13.82 4.22
N ILE A 154 -0.54 13.81 4.84
CA ILE A 154 -1.80 14.30 4.27
C ILE A 154 -2.34 15.43 5.15
N ARG A 155 -2.39 16.65 4.63
CA ARG A 155 -2.86 17.85 5.35
C ARG A 155 -2.22 18.04 6.72
N GLY A 156 -0.92 17.71 6.84
CA GLY A 156 -0.16 17.85 8.07
C GLY A 156 -0.32 16.67 9.04
N VAL A 157 -1.00 15.60 8.65
CA VAL A 157 -1.08 14.34 9.41
C VAL A 157 -0.09 13.36 8.78
N ASP A 158 0.84 12.85 9.58
CA ASP A 158 1.87 11.90 9.15
C ASP A 158 1.36 10.47 9.33
N ILE A 159 1.34 9.72 8.23
CA ILE A 159 0.74 8.39 8.16
C ILE A 159 1.81 7.39 7.72
N ALA A 160 2.03 6.36 8.52
CA ALA A 160 2.84 5.20 8.16
C ALA A 160 1.96 4.03 7.71
N PHE A 161 2.52 3.20 6.84
CA PHE A 161 1.95 1.94 6.39
C PHE A 161 2.98 0.83 6.54
N ILE A 162 2.64 -0.21 7.27
CA ILE A 162 3.47 -1.40 7.46
C ILE A 162 2.65 -2.67 7.22
N ALA A 163 3.27 -3.66 6.57
CA ALA A 163 2.62 -4.90 6.19
C ALA A 163 3.38 -6.11 6.71
N PHE A 164 2.65 -7.14 7.10
CA PHE A 164 3.16 -8.38 7.69
C PHE A 164 2.60 -9.61 6.99
N HIS A 165 3.42 -10.67 6.96
CA HIS A 165 3.04 -12.01 6.52
C HIS A 165 3.92 -13.04 7.23
N SER A 166 3.49 -14.31 7.26
CA SER A 166 4.29 -15.41 7.85
C SER A 166 5.51 -15.84 7.03
N GLY A 167 5.56 -15.49 5.73
CA GLY A 167 6.63 -15.91 4.82
C GLY A 167 7.96 -15.20 5.02
N GLY A 168 9.08 -15.87 4.68
CA GLY A 168 10.44 -15.45 4.96
C GLY A 168 10.95 -14.21 4.23
N TYR A 169 10.23 -13.70 3.23
CA TYR A 169 10.56 -12.46 2.51
C TYR A 169 10.03 -11.20 3.19
N CYS A 170 9.20 -11.34 4.22
CA CYS A 170 8.37 -10.26 4.74
C CYS A 170 8.70 -9.90 6.19
N ASN A 171 8.19 -8.74 6.65
CA ASN A 171 8.01 -8.51 8.07
C ASN A 171 7.17 -9.66 8.62
N SER A 172 7.71 -10.38 9.61
CA SER A 172 7.07 -11.60 10.11
C SER A 172 5.85 -11.28 10.97
N SER A 173 4.71 -11.88 10.64
CA SER A 173 3.53 -11.87 11.52
C SER A 173 3.62 -12.89 12.66
N LEU A 174 4.55 -13.85 12.58
CA LEU A 174 4.78 -14.87 13.61
C LEU A 174 5.73 -14.40 14.72
N ASP A 175 6.59 -13.43 14.45
CA ASP A 175 7.44 -12.78 15.44
C ASP A 175 6.73 -11.57 16.04
N MET A 176 5.85 -11.83 16.98
CA MET A 176 5.02 -10.82 17.64
C MET A 176 5.83 -9.74 18.37
N GLU A 177 6.98 -10.10 18.95
CA GLU A 177 7.84 -9.13 19.65
C GLU A 177 8.43 -8.12 18.67
N THR A 178 8.96 -8.59 17.54
CA THR A 178 9.48 -7.72 16.48
C THR A 178 8.35 -6.90 15.84
N ALA A 179 7.19 -7.51 15.57
CA ALA A 179 6.05 -6.82 14.98
C ALA A 179 5.53 -5.68 15.89
N GLU A 180 5.36 -5.94 17.18
CA GLU A 180 4.97 -4.93 18.18
C GLU A 180 6.01 -3.80 18.26
N SER A 181 7.29 -4.13 18.25
CA SER A 181 8.39 -3.15 18.28
C SER A 181 8.36 -2.25 17.05
N LEU A 182 8.17 -2.81 15.84
CA LEU A 182 8.10 -2.04 14.61
C LEU A 182 6.91 -1.07 14.62
N VAL A 183 5.72 -1.55 14.96
CA VAL A 183 4.52 -0.71 15.02
C VAL A 183 4.64 0.37 16.09
N SER A 184 5.16 0.02 17.27
CA SER A 184 5.34 0.97 18.38
C SER A 184 6.33 2.07 18.01
N ASN A 185 7.44 1.73 17.34
CA ASN A 185 8.43 2.71 16.88
C ASN A 185 7.82 3.67 15.84
N LEU A 186 7.05 3.15 14.88
CA LEU A 186 6.36 3.99 13.89
C LEU A 186 5.36 4.95 14.56
N ALA A 187 4.67 4.50 15.60
CA ALA A 187 3.71 5.31 16.34
C ALA A 187 4.35 6.45 17.16
N LEU A 188 5.68 6.45 17.36
CA LEU A 188 6.39 7.57 17.97
C LEU A 188 6.57 8.75 17.00
N ASP A 189 6.69 8.47 15.71
CA ASP A 189 7.05 9.44 14.67
C ASP A 189 5.89 9.76 13.72
N HIS A 190 4.76 9.04 13.81
CA HIS A 190 3.61 9.23 12.93
C HIS A 190 2.30 9.35 13.73
N ASP A 191 1.37 10.14 13.22
CA ASP A 191 0.06 10.34 13.83
C ASP A 191 -0.85 9.12 13.65
N ILE A 192 -0.69 8.39 12.54
CA ILE A 192 -1.46 7.20 12.20
C ILE A 192 -0.52 6.11 11.69
N VAL A 193 -0.68 4.89 12.19
CA VAL A 193 -0.01 3.70 11.64
C VAL A 193 -1.06 2.75 11.08
N LEU A 194 -1.00 2.53 9.76
CA LEU A 194 -1.83 1.57 9.06
C LEU A 194 -1.10 0.23 9.02
N VAL A 195 -1.70 -0.80 9.57
CA VAL A 195 -1.14 -2.15 9.60
C VAL A 195 -1.94 -3.05 8.67
N SER A 196 -1.25 -3.72 7.75
CA SER A 196 -1.81 -4.75 6.87
C SER A 196 -1.25 -6.11 7.28
N VAL A 197 -2.11 -7.10 7.33
CA VAL A 197 -1.69 -8.49 7.58
C VAL A 197 -2.30 -9.38 6.50
N HIS A 198 -1.45 -10.15 5.82
CA HIS A 198 -1.89 -11.17 4.89
C HIS A 198 -1.63 -12.54 5.52
N GLY A 199 -2.68 -13.30 5.75
CA GLY A 199 -2.62 -14.59 6.43
C GLY A 199 -3.99 -15.23 6.58
N GLY A 200 -4.01 -16.40 7.17
CA GLY A 200 -5.19 -17.24 7.33
C GLY A 200 -5.16 -18.46 6.43
N ALA A 201 -6.01 -19.42 6.71
CA ALA A 201 -6.14 -20.64 5.92
C ALA A 201 -6.84 -20.37 4.58
N GLU A 202 -6.50 -21.15 3.57
CA GLU A 202 -7.02 -21.02 2.21
C GLU A 202 -7.89 -22.21 1.80
N GLY A 203 -8.63 -22.04 0.69
CA GLY A 203 -9.46 -23.08 0.07
C GLY A 203 -10.89 -23.13 0.59
N LEU A 204 -11.67 -24.06 0.04
CA LEU A 204 -13.11 -24.16 0.29
C LEU A 204 -13.47 -24.39 1.77
N ALA A 205 -12.61 -25.06 2.52
CA ALA A 205 -12.83 -25.34 3.94
C ALA A 205 -12.62 -24.11 4.83
N ALA A 206 -11.91 -23.10 4.35
CA ALA A 206 -11.56 -21.87 5.06
C ALA A 206 -12.35 -20.63 4.60
N MET A 207 -13.42 -20.81 3.84
CA MET A 207 -14.26 -19.70 3.33
C MET A 207 -15.03 -18.92 4.40
N HIS A 208 -15.07 -19.43 5.62
CA HIS A 208 -15.73 -18.79 6.77
C HIS A 208 -14.74 -18.67 7.91
N LEU A 209 -14.71 -17.51 8.55
CA LEU A 209 -13.89 -17.32 9.74
C LEU A 209 -14.36 -18.29 10.84
N PRO A 210 -13.53 -19.27 11.25
CA PRO A 210 -13.86 -20.10 12.41
C PRO A 210 -13.64 -19.27 13.67
N ASP A 211 -14.40 -19.56 14.72
CA ASP A 211 -14.12 -19.03 16.06
C ASP A 211 -13.11 -19.94 16.78
N SER A 212 -12.02 -20.27 16.10
CA SER A 212 -10.97 -21.19 16.54
C SER A 212 -9.70 -21.00 15.74
N THR A 213 -8.58 -21.57 16.20
CA THR A 213 -7.31 -21.58 15.47
C THR A 213 -7.46 -22.26 14.12
N GLU A 214 -6.99 -21.59 13.07
CA GLU A 214 -6.89 -22.17 11.73
C GLU A 214 -5.50 -22.75 11.50
N TYR A 215 -5.46 -23.84 10.73
CA TYR A 215 -4.22 -24.46 10.31
C TYR A 215 -4.14 -24.46 8.79
N TYR A 216 -3.08 -23.91 8.26
CA TYR A 216 -2.75 -23.96 6.84
C TYR A 216 -1.44 -24.72 6.64
N MET A 217 -1.50 -25.80 5.86
CA MET A 217 -0.36 -26.72 5.66
C MET A 217 0.29 -27.23 6.95
N GLY A 218 -0.47 -27.28 8.05
CA GLY A 218 0.00 -27.75 9.37
C GLY A 218 0.65 -26.69 10.24
N GLU A 219 0.60 -25.43 9.84
CA GLU A 219 1.04 -24.26 10.61
C GLU A 219 -0.18 -23.43 11.09
N ASP A 220 -0.14 -22.89 12.31
CA ASP A 220 -1.15 -22.05 12.95
C ASP A 220 -0.81 -20.56 12.88
#